data_4f6f89cfd02041f8844e62dc2a9ca86f
#
_entry.id   4f6f89cfd02041f8844e62dc2a9ca86f
#
_cell.length_a   1.000
_cell.length_b   1.000
_cell.length_c   1.000
_cell.angle_alpha   90.00
_cell.angle_beta   90.00
_cell.angle_gamma   90.00
#
_symmetry.space_group_name_H-M   'P 1'
#
loop_
_entity.id
_entity.type
_entity.pdbx_description
1 polymer ?
#
loop_
_entity_poly.entity_id
_entity_poly.type
_entity_poly.pdbx_seq_one_letter_code
_entity_poly.pdbx_strand_id
1 'polypeptide(L)'
;MNSSEFRRRGKEMVDYVANYMEGIESRQVYPDVEPGYLRPLIPATAPQEPDTFEDIINDIEKIIMPGGSASEATLVALLAARTKVTRRLQAASPELTPAAIMEKLVAYASDQAHSSVERAGLIGGVKLKAIPSDGNYAMCASALQEAVQKDKAAGLIPFFVVATLGTTSCCSFDNLLEVGPLCNKEDMWLHIDAAYAGSAFICPEFRPLLHGVEFADSFNFNPHKWLLVNFDCSAMWVKNRTDLTGAFKMDPVYLKHSHQDSGLITDYRHWQLPLGRRFRSLKMWFVFRMYGVKGLQAYIRKHVQLSHEFESLVSQDPRFEICAQVVLGLVCFRLKGSNKLNEALLQRINSAKKIHLVPCHLRDKFVLRFAICSRTVESSHVQLAWEHIRELAAAVLSAERE
;
A
#
# COMPACT_ATOMS: atom_id res chain seq x y z
N MET A 1 -20.58 -13.96 -5.45
CA MET A 1 -20.65 -15.19 -4.60
C MET A 1 -21.56 -14.91 -3.41
N ASN A 2 -22.64 -15.66 -3.26
CA ASN A 2 -23.54 -15.58 -2.10
C ASN A 2 -23.07 -16.51 -0.96
N SER A 3 -23.72 -16.45 0.22
CA SER A 3 -23.30 -17.23 1.41
C SER A 3 -23.37 -18.75 1.18
N SER A 4 -24.32 -19.23 0.39
CA SER A 4 -24.49 -20.65 0.08
C SER A 4 -23.35 -21.16 -0.81
N GLU A 5 -23.04 -20.41 -1.85
CA GLU A 5 -21.94 -20.69 -2.76
C GLU A 5 -20.58 -20.59 -2.03
N PHE A 6 -20.40 -19.59 -1.18
CA PHE A 6 -19.18 -19.47 -0.36
C PHE A 6 -18.95 -20.71 0.53
N ARG A 7 -20.02 -21.21 1.19
CA ARG A 7 -19.92 -22.42 2.01
C ARG A 7 -19.55 -23.65 1.18
N ARG A 8 -20.18 -23.82 0.01
CA ARG A 8 -19.88 -24.95 -0.90
C ARG A 8 -18.41 -24.91 -1.36
N ARG A 9 -18.01 -23.77 -1.91
CA ARG A 9 -16.64 -23.60 -2.43
C ARG A 9 -15.56 -23.65 -1.32
N GLY A 10 -15.88 -23.17 -0.13
CA GLY A 10 -14.99 -23.29 1.04
C GLY A 10 -14.76 -24.74 1.45
N LYS A 11 -15.81 -25.59 1.40
CA LYS A 11 -15.68 -27.03 1.65
C LYS A 11 -14.83 -27.71 0.58
N GLU A 12 -15.09 -27.46 -0.70
CA GLU A 12 -14.28 -27.97 -1.82
C GLU A 12 -12.80 -27.61 -1.67
N MET A 13 -12.49 -26.38 -1.19
CA MET A 13 -11.12 -25.96 -0.93
C MET A 13 -10.51 -26.68 0.27
N VAL A 14 -11.27 -26.92 1.35
CA VAL A 14 -10.80 -27.68 2.50
C VAL A 14 -10.48 -29.12 2.08
N ASP A 15 -11.36 -29.75 1.29
CA ASP A 15 -11.14 -31.10 0.75
C ASP A 15 -9.91 -31.13 -0.16
N TYR A 16 -9.73 -30.13 -1.02
CA TYR A 16 -8.53 -30.01 -1.85
C TYR A 16 -7.24 -29.96 -1.03
N VAL A 17 -7.20 -29.14 0.03
CA VAL A 17 -6.02 -29.04 0.93
C VAL A 17 -5.78 -30.35 1.67
N ALA A 18 -6.83 -30.98 2.18
CA ALA A 18 -6.75 -32.28 2.87
C ALA A 18 -6.19 -33.36 1.93
N ASN A 19 -6.74 -33.48 0.73
CA ASN A 19 -6.26 -34.42 -0.30
C ASN A 19 -4.81 -34.16 -0.70
N TYR A 20 -4.40 -32.88 -0.78
CA TYR A 20 -3.01 -32.51 -1.03
C TYR A 20 -2.10 -33.03 0.09
N MET A 21 -2.50 -32.84 1.36
CA MET A 21 -1.71 -33.29 2.51
C MET A 21 -1.65 -34.83 2.60
N GLU A 22 -2.77 -35.52 2.38
CA GLU A 22 -2.82 -36.98 2.36
C GLU A 22 -1.99 -37.59 1.22
N GLY A 23 -2.00 -36.95 0.05
CA GLY A 23 -1.28 -37.36 -1.13
C GLY A 23 0.18 -36.91 -1.19
N ILE A 24 0.72 -36.24 -0.15
CA ILE A 24 2.04 -35.61 -0.20
C ILE A 24 3.17 -36.60 -0.48
N GLU A 25 3.08 -37.81 0.07
CA GLU A 25 4.10 -38.87 -0.10
C GLU A 25 4.15 -39.39 -1.54
N SER A 26 3.07 -39.32 -2.28
CA SER A 26 3.01 -39.75 -3.70
C SER A 26 3.43 -38.65 -4.67
N ARG A 27 3.66 -37.42 -4.20
CA ARG A 27 4.07 -36.28 -5.02
C ARG A 27 5.58 -36.25 -5.18
N GLN A 28 6.02 -35.86 -6.36
CA GLN A 28 7.45 -35.67 -6.62
C GLN A 28 8.01 -34.56 -5.72
N VAL A 29 9.15 -34.81 -5.09
CA VAL A 29 9.86 -33.84 -4.25
C VAL A 29 10.44 -32.68 -5.07
N TYR A 30 10.69 -32.92 -6.36
CA TYR A 30 11.21 -31.95 -7.31
C TYR A 30 10.39 -32.02 -8.61
N PRO A 31 9.76 -30.94 -9.07
CA PRO A 31 8.95 -30.98 -10.28
C PRO A 31 9.82 -31.12 -11.54
N ASP A 32 9.38 -31.96 -12.49
CA ASP A 32 10.00 -32.13 -13.81
C ASP A 32 9.64 -30.95 -14.75
N VAL A 33 10.06 -29.76 -14.37
CA VAL A 33 9.81 -28.56 -15.18
C VAL A 33 11.08 -27.71 -15.29
N GLU A 34 11.32 -27.17 -16.47
CA GLU A 34 12.43 -26.26 -16.71
C GLU A 34 12.12 -24.83 -16.24
N PRO A 35 13.13 -24.09 -15.77
CA PRO A 35 12.96 -22.68 -15.42
C PRO A 35 12.33 -21.85 -16.56
N GLY A 36 11.27 -21.11 -16.25
CA GLY A 36 10.54 -20.31 -17.22
C GLY A 36 9.31 -20.98 -17.83
N TYR A 37 9.01 -22.25 -17.50
CA TYR A 37 7.87 -23.00 -18.00
C TYR A 37 6.50 -22.31 -17.76
N LEU A 38 6.41 -21.51 -16.68
CA LEU A 38 5.19 -20.78 -16.33
C LEU A 38 4.84 -19.67 -17.31
N ARG A 39 5.84 -19.02 -17.91
CA ARG A 39 5.66 -17.82 -18.71
C ARG A 39 4.70 -18.01 -19.90
N PRO A 40 4.76 -19.12 -20.66
CA PRO A 40 3.77 -19.39 -21.71
C PRO A 40 2.41 -19.89 -21.19
N LEU A 41 2.32 -20.33 -19.93
CA LEU A 41 1.09 -20.86 -19.32
C LEU A 41 0.26 -19.80 -18.60
N ILE A 42 0.87 -18.65 -18.28
CA ILE A 42 0.18 -17.53 -17.64
C ILE A 42 -0.24 -16.52 -18.71
N PRO A 43 -1.51 -16.09 -18.75
CA PRO A 43 -1.93 -15.00 -19.62
C PRO A 43 -1.07 -13.74 -19.40
N ALA A 44 -0.67 -13.07 -20.50
CA ALA A 44 0.14 -11.85 -20.44
C ALA A 44 -0.61 -10.68 -19.75
N THR A 45 -1.93 -10.76 -19.66
CA THR A 45 -2.80 -9.75 -19.05
C THR A 45 -3.82 -10.41 -18.14
N ALA A 46 -4.29 -9.68 -17.13
CA ALA A 46 -5.40 -10.13 -16.28
C ALA A 46 -6.67 -10.33 -17.13
N PRO A 47 -7.49 -11.38 -16.83
CA PRO A 47 -8.73 -11.62 -17.56
C PRO A 47 -9.69 -10.43 -17.41
N GLN A 48 -10.35 -10.05 -18.51
CA GLN A 48 -11.33 -8.96 -18.50
C GLN A 48 -12.66 -9.40 -17.89
N GLU A 49 -13.05 -10.65 -18.12
CA GLU A 49 -14.23 -11.27 -17.53
C GLU A 49 -13.83 -12.31 -16.48
N PRO A 50 -14.71 -12.59 -15.50
CA PRO A 50 -14.41 -13.59 -14.46
C PRO A 50 -14.39 -15.02 -15.03
N ASP A 51 -13.44 -15.81 -14.57
CA ASP A 51 -13.37 -17.25 -14.85
C ASP A 51 -14.27 -18.06 -13.92
N THR A 52 -14.57 -19.31 -14.29
CA THR A 52 -15.28 -20.22 -13.39
C THR A 52 -14.39 -20.69 -12.24
N PHE A 53 -15.03 -21.09 -11.13
CA PHE A 53 -14.26 -21.61 -9.97
C PHE A 53 -13.50 -22.89 -10.33
N GLU A 54 -14.07 -23.74 -11.18
CA GLU A 54 -13.48 -24.97 -11.68
C GLU A 54 -12.21 -24.71 -12.49
N ASP A 55 -12.23 -23.72 -13.39
CA ASP A 55 -11.04 -23.31 -14.15
C ASP A 55 -9.93 -22.79 -13.21
N ILE A 56 -10.34 -22.00 -12.21
CA ILE A 56 -9.42 -21.43 -11.24
C ILE A 56 -8.72 -22.52 -10.40
N ILE A 57 -9.45 -23.54 -9.92
CA ILE A 57 -8.88 -24.66 -9.13
C ILE A 57 -7.91 -25.49 -9.96
N ASN A 58 -8.22 -25.75 -11.23
CA ASN A 58 -7.35 -26.53 -12.12
C ASN A 58 -6.00 -25.84 -12.39
N ASP A 59 -5.98 -24.51 -12.37
CA ASP A 59 -4.76 -23.74 -12.58
C ASP A 59 -3.88 -23.63 -11.31
N ILE A 60 -4.45 -23.84 -10.11
CA ILE A 60 -3.65 -23.80 -8.85
C ILE A 60 -2.55 -24.85 -8.86
N GLU A 61 -2.83 -26.06 -9.28
CA GLU A 61 -1.85 -27.14 -9.35
C GLU A 61 -0.66 -26.80 -10.27
N LYS A 62 -0.86 -25.86 -11.20
CA LYS A 62 0.09 -25.62 -12.30
C LYS A 62 0.93 -24.36 -12.18
N ILE A 63 0.51 -23.33 -11.46
CA ILE A 63 0.97 -22.00 -11.85
C ILE A 63 1.56 -21.08 -10.75
N ILE A 64 1.44 -21.25 -9.42
CA ILE A 64 1.53 -20.09 -8.51
C ILE A 64 2.74 -19.95 -7.57
N MET A 65 3.20 -18.71 -7.28
CA MET A 65 4.21 -18.33 -6.24
C MET A 65 4.22 -16.82 -5.77
N PRO A 66 5.03 -16.32 -4.80
CA PRO A 66 4.68 -15.61 -3.54
C PRO A 66 4.81 -14.06 -3.45
N GLY A 67 4.31 -13.41 -2.37
CA GLY A 67 4.36 -11.95 -2.09
C GLY A 67 4.46 -11.51 -0.61
N GLY A 68 4.69 -10.21 -0.31
CA GLY A 68 4.98 -9.60 1.00
C GLY A 68 3.97 -8.55 1.52
N SER A 69 4.23 -7.86 2.68
CA SER A 69 3.35 -6.83 3.26
C SER A 69 3.87 -5.39 3.02
N ALA A 70 3.01 -4.33 3.08
CA ALA A 70 3.36 -2.96 2.72
C ALA A 70 4.39 -2.30 3.65
N SER A 71 4.24 -2.45 4.96
CA SER A 71 5.21 -1.89 5.92
C SER A 71 6.59 -2.50 5.72
N GLU A 72 6.62 -3.74 5.27
CA GLU A 72 7.85 -4.41 4.90
C GLU A 72 8.37 -3.92 3.55
N ALA A 73 7.51 -3.60 2.58
CA ALA A 73 7.93 -3.09 1.29
C ALA A 73 8.72 -1.77 1.43
N THR A 74 8.25 -0.84 2.26
CA THR A 74 8.97 0.41 2.55
C THR A 74 10.32 0.14 3.22
N LEU A 75 10.38 -0.77 4.21
CA LEU A 75 11.63 -1.16 4.86
C LEU A 75 12.60 -1.82 3.86
N VAL A 76 12.12 -2.74 3.04
CA VAL A 76 12.92 -3.42 2.01
C VAL A 76 13.48 -2.41 1.00
N ALA A 77 12.67 -1.44 0.55
CA ALA A 77 13.12 -0.36 -0.34
C ALA A 77 14.20 0.51 0.32
N LEU A 78 14.00 0.90 1.58
CA LEU A 78 14.97 1.70 2.34
C LEU A 78 16.30 0.97 2.52
N LEU A 79 16.27 -0.33 2.84
CA LEU A 79 17.49 -1.14 2.99
C LEU A 79 18.22 -1.34 1.65
N ALA A 80 17.47 -1.49 0.56
CA ALA A 80 18.05 -1.54 -0.79
C ALA A 80 18.74 -0.23 -1.15
N ALA A 81 18.07 0.89 -0.96
CA ALA A 81 18.61 2.23 -1.19
C ALA A 81 19.86 2.50 -0.33
N ARG A 82 19.81 2.14 0.95
CA ARG A 82 20.94 2.26 1.88
C ARG A 82 22.16 1.47 1.39
N THR A 83 21.96 0.24 0.97
CA THR A 83 23.04 -0.59 0.45
C THR A 83 23.61 -0.04 -0.86
N LYS A 84 22.73 0.42 -1.76
CA LYS A 84 23.15 1.04 -3.04
C LYS A 84 24.04 2.25 -2.80
N VAL A 85 23.61 3.20 -1.98
CA VAL A 85 24.39 4.42 -1.72
C VAL A 85 25.70 4.12 -0.98
N THR A 86 25.69 3.20 -0.01
CA THR A 86 26.90 2.79 0.72
C THR A 86 27.94 2.21 -0.23
N ARG A 87 27.55 1.27 -1.10
CA ARG A 87 28.45 0.67 -2.09
C ARG A 87 29.00 1.69 -3.08
N ARG A 88 28.15 2.59 -3.57
CA ARG A 88 28.57 3.67 -4.49
C ARG A 88 29.63 4.56 -3.86
N LEU A 89 29.42 5.00 -2.62
CA LEU A 89 30.36 5.87 -1.92
C LEU A 89 31.66 5.16 -1.57
N GLN A 90 31.61 3.90 -1.17
CA GLN A 90 32.83 3.10 -0.93
C GLN A 90 33.61 2.84 -2.22
N ALA A 91 32.95 2.68 -3.36
CA ALA A 91 33.63 2.54 -4.64
C ALA A 91 34.34 3.83 -5.07
N ALA A 92 33.80 4.99 -4.71
CA ALA A 92 34.40 6.30 -4.97
C ALA A 92 35.49 6.68 -3.95
N SER A 93 35.35 6.22 -2.71
CA SER A 93 36.23 6.54 -1.57
C SER A 93 36.41 5.30 -0.69
N PRO A 94 37.35 4.40 -1.05
CA PRO A 94 37.57 3.11 -0.37
C PRO A 94 37.92 3.22 1.13
N GLU A 95 38.41 4.36 1.55
CA GLU A 95 38.74 4.66 2.95
C GLU A 95 37.50 4.86 3.84
N LEU A 96 36.32 5.14 3.25
CA LEU A 96 35.09 5.31 4.00
C LEU A 96 34.53 3.96 4.46
N THR A 97 34.37 3.83 5.77
CA THR A 97 33.72 2.65 6.34
C THR A 97 32.20 2.71 6.15
N PRO A 98 31.49 1.55 6.03
CA PRO A 98 30.04 1.55 5.98
C PRO A 98 29.39 2.29 7.16
N ALA A 99 29.97 2.19 8.38
CA ALA A 99 29.47 2.86 9.57
C ALA A 99 29.52 4.39 9.44
N ALA A 100 30.64 4.94 8.96
CA ALA A 100 30.82 6.37 8.74
C ALA A 100 29.87 6.94 7.68
N ILE A 101 29.52 6.14 6.66
CA ILE A 101 28.52 6.50 5.65
C ILE A 101 27.13 6.48 6.28
N MET A 102 26.76 5.37 6.97
CA MET A 102 25.43 5.21 7.56
C MET A 102 25.09 6.29 8.58
N GLU A 103 26.04 6.77 9.36
CA GLU A 103 25.84 7.86 10.33
C GLU A 103 25.35 9.16 9.66
N LYS A 104 25.73 9.39 8.41
CA LYS A 104 25.40 10.59 7.63
C LYS A 104 24.14 10.46 6.78
N LEU A 105 23.59 9.24 6.63
CA LEU A 105 22.43 9.02 5.76
C LEU A 105 21.18 9.71 6.33
N VAL A 106 20.43 10.36 5.43
CA VAL A 106 19.15 10.98 5.75
C VAL A 106 18.10 10.66 4.70
N ALA A 107 16.91 10.30 5.16
CA ALA A 107 15.73 10.01 4.36
C ALA A 107 14.64 11.07 4.62
N TYR A 108 13.70 11.20 3.68
CA TYR A 108 12.63 12.19 3.73
C TYR A 108 11.28 11.55 3.43
N ALA A 109 10.23 12.05 4.06
CA ALA A 109 8.84 11.72 3.77
C ALA A 109 7.95 12.91 4.14
N SER A 110 6.74 12.97 3.58
CA SER A 110 5.74 13.96 3.99
C SER A 110 5.41 13.82 5.49
N ASP A 111 5.05 14.92 6.14
CA ASP A 111 4.46 14.94 7.48
C ASP A 111 3.11 14.18 7.53
N GLN A 112 2.51 13.88 6.37
CA GLN A 112 1.32 13.07 6.21
C GLN A 112 1.60 11.59 5.90
N ALA A 113 2.89 11.19 5.80
CA ALA A 113 3.26 9.81 5.53
C ALA A 113 2.79 8.86 6.65
N HIS A 114 2.50 7.62 6.28
CA HIS A 114 2.10 6.61 7.26
C HIS A 114 3.24 6.28 8.23
N SER A 115 2.91 6.00 9.50
CA SER A 115 3.88 5.66 10.57
C SER A 115 4.81 4.47 10.24
N SER A 116 4.47 3.64 9.25
CA SER A 116 5.37 2.59 8.75
C SER A 116 6.66 3.13 8.15
N VAL A 117 6.64 4.36 7.63
CA VAL A 117 7.84 5.02 7.06
C VAL A 117 8.79 5.41 8.18
N GLU A 118 8.28 6.01 9.26
CA GLU A 118 9.05 6.30 10.46
C GLU A 118 9.63 5.03 11.08
N ARG A 119 8.81 3.98 11.18
CA ARG A 119 9.23 2.66 11.65
C ARG A 119 10.33 2.05 10.77
N ALA A 120 10.23 2.19 9.46
CA ALA A 120 11.27 1.72 8.52
C ALA A 120 12.59 2.46 8.75
N GLY A 121 12.55 3.78 8.97
CA GLY A 121 13.72 4.57 9.34
C GLY A 121 14.35 4.11 10.66
N LEU A 122 13.53 3.89 11.69
CA LEU A 122 13.96 3.41 12.99
C LEU A 122 14.65 2.04 12.90
N ILE A 123 13.99 1.06 12.24
CA ILE A 123 14.55 -0.29 12.05
C ILE A 123 15.79 -0.26 11.16
N GLY A 124 15.76 0.55 10.10
CA GLY A 124 16.88 0.73 9.17
C GLY A 124 18.07 1.50 9.74
N GLY A 125 17.93 2.08 10.95
CA GLY A 125 18.99 2.89 11.57
C GLY A 125 19.28 4.19 10.80
N VAL A 126 18.24 4.80 10.20
CA VAL A 126 18.36 5.97 9.32
C VAL A 126 17.59 7.15 9.92
N LYS A 127 18.20 8.34 9.83
CA LYS A 127 17.52 9.59 10.20
C LYS A 127 16.42 9.88 9.16
N LEU A 128 15.17 9.92 9.60
CA LEU A 128 14.03 10.32 8.76
C LEU A 128 13.62 11.75 9.12
N LYS A 129 13.43 12.59 8.11
CA LYS A 129 12.94 13.96 8.25
C LYS A 129 11.56 14.10 7.63
N ALA A 130 10.64 14.68 8.39
CA ALA A 130 9.33 15.07 7.90
C ALA A 130 9.43 16.35 7.07
N ILE A 131 8.87 16.31 5.87
CA ILE A 131 8.76 17.47 4.98
C ILE A 131 7.34 18.04 5.10
N PRO A 132 7.20 19.35 5.29
CA PRO A 132 5.90 19.99 5.37
C PRO A 132 5.03 19.72 4.15
N SER A 133 3.74 19.50 4.38
CA SER A 133 2.73 19.41 3.33
C SER A 133 2.14 20.79 3.00
N ASP A 134 1.66 20.95 1.77
CA ASP A 134 0.95 22.11 1.26
C ASP A 134 -0.52 22.19 1.74
N GLY A 135 -1.31 23.12 1.16
CA GLY A 135 -2.72 23.28 1.48
C GLY A 135 -3.60 22.07 1.18
N ASN A 136 -3.16 21.18 0.30
CA ASN A 136 -3.83 19.93 -0.09
C ASN A 136 -3.26 18.70 0.63
N TYR A 137 -2.43 18.91 1.63
CA TYR A 137 -1.74 17.86 2.38
C TYR A 137 -0.79 16.99 1.54
N ALA A 138 -0.32 17.50 0.40
CA ALA A 138 0.72 16.89 -0.43
C ALA A 138 2.10 17.40 -0.01
N MET A 139 3.14 16.56 -0.17
CA MET A 139 4.52 16.96 0.11
C MET A 139 4.90 18.21 -0.67
N CYS A 140 5.40 19.22 0.01
CA CYS A 140 5.89 20.44 -0.62
C CYS A 140 7.28 20.19 -1.23
N ALA A 141 7.37 20.17 -2.57
CA ALA A 141 8.62 19.87 -3.28
C ALA A 141 9.71 20.92 -3.03
N SER A 142 9.34 22.19 -2.87
CA SER A 142 10.30 23.25 -2.53
C SER A 142 10.88 23.06 -1.12
N ALA A 143 10.06 22.67 -0.15
CA ALA A 143 10.53 22.36 1.20
C ALA A 143 11.45 21.11 1.23
N LEU A 144 11.15 20.09 0.39
CA LEU A 144 12.05 18.97 0.20
C LEU A 144 13.39 19.43 -0.37
N GLN A 145 13.38 20.27 -1.39
CA GLN A 145 14.62 20.80 -2.00
C GLN A 145 15.46 21.59 -0.98
N GLU A 146 14.84 22.46 -0.20
CA GLU A 146 15.52 23.22 0.85
C GLU A 146 16.13 22.30 1.91
N ALA A 147 15.38 21.28 2.36
CA ALA A 147 15.87 20.31 3.33
C ALA A 147 17.07 19.53 2.80
N VAL A 148 17.03 19.08 1.54
CA VAL A 148 18.14 18.38 0.87
C VAL A 148 19.37 19.26 0.78
N GLN A 149 19.24 20.52 0.36
CA GLN A 149 20.36 21.46 0.26
C GLN A 149 20.98 21.74 1.62
N LYS A 150 20.17 22.01 2.64
CA LYS A 150 20.61 22.22 4.01
C LYS A 150 21.38 21.03 4.57
N ASP A 151 20.90 19.82 4.32
CA ASP A 151 21.53 18.61 4.82
C ASP A 151 22.85 18.33 4.10
N LYS A 152 22.93 18.53 2.81
CA LYS A 152 24.19 18.44 2.05
C LYS A 152 25.23 19.46 2.55
N ALA A 153 24.80 20.68 2.81
CA ALA A 153 25.68 21.72 3.40
C ALA A 153 26.18 21.35 4.80
N ALA A 154 25.38 20.57 5.56
CA ALA A 154 25.76 20.03 6.86
C ALA A 154 26.61 18.74 6.79
N GLY A 155 26.99 18.29 5.59
CA GLY A 155 27.79 17.08 5.38
C GLY A 155 26.98 15.78 5.55
N LEU A 156 25.64 15.85 5.53
CA LEU A 156 24.75 14.70 5.50
C LEU A 156 24.56 14.20 4.04
N ILE A 157 24.07 12.98 3.91
CA ILE A 157 23.91 12.29 2.64
C ILE A 157 22.43 11.97 2.42
N PRO A 158 21.68 12.85 1.73
CA PRO A 158 20.33 12.54 1.23
C PRO A 158 20.37 11.31 0.33
N PHE A 159 19.49 10.30 0.59
CA PHE A 159 19.54 9.07 -0.20
C PHE A 159 18.19 8.43 -0.50
N PHE A 160 17.14 8.78 0.22
CA PHE A 160 15.84 8.10 0.13
C PHE A 160 14.69 9.07 0.37
N VAL A 161 13.68 9.02 -0.49
CA VAL A 161 12.44 9.79 -0.35
C VAL A 161 11.25 8.84 -0.50
N VAL A 162 10.26 9.00 0.37
CA VAL A 162 8.97 8.32 0.24
C VAL A 162 7.92 9.34 -0.18
N ALA A 163 7.36 9.16 -1.36
CA ALA A 163 6.18 9.87 -1.82
C ALA A 163 4.94 8.99 -1.64
N THR A 164 3.85 9.55 -1.12
CA THR A 164 2.62 8.81 -0.84
C THR A 164 1.53 9.17 -1.83
N LEU A 165 0.91 8.17 -2.44
CA LEU A 165 -0.30 8.31 -3.24
C LEU A 165 -1.49 7.76 -2.46
N GLY A 166 -2.35 8.65 -1.97
CA GLY A 166 -3.47 8.32 -1.11
C GLY A 166 -3.08 8.13 0.35
N THR A 167 -2.72 9.21 1.03
CA THR A 167 -2.32 9.20 2.45
C THR A 167 -3.39 8.60 3.35
N THR A 168 -2.97 7.96 4.43
CA THR A 168 -3.89 7.33 5.39
C THR A 168 -4.80 8.37 6.06
N SER A 169 -4.31 9.57 6.31
CA SER A 169 -5.07 10.62 6.99
C SER A 169 -6.24 11.13 6.15
N CYS A 170 -6.00 11.55 4.91
CA CYS A 170 -7.00 12.26 4.09
C CYS A 170 -7.01 11.89 2.61
N CYS A 171 -6.28 10.85 2.20
CA CYS A 171 -6.18 10.43 0.80
C CYS A 171 -5.55 11.49 -0.12
N SER A 172 -4.60 12.29 0.37
CA SER A 172 -3.84 13.24 -0.44
C SER A 172 -2.80 12.52 -1.30
N PHE A 173 -2.32 13.21 -2.34
CA PHE A 173 -1.40 12.67 -3.34
C PHE A 173 -0.20 13.59 -3.48
N ASP A 174 1.00 13.07 -3.23
CA ASP A 174 2.24 13.80 -3.49
C ASP A 174 2.46 13.97 -5.00
N ASN A 175 2.91 15.15 -5.41
CA ASN A 175 3.12 15.47 -6.83
C ASN A 175 4.43 14.86 -7.34
N LEU A 176 4.34 13.71 -8.01
CA LEU A 176 5.51 12.99 -8.50
C LEU A 176 6.25 13.73 -9.62
N LEU A 177 5.58 14.61 -10.39
CA LEU A 177 6.22 15.43 -11.43
C LEU A 177 7.12 16.52 -10.83
N GLU A 178 6.92 16.90 -9.57
CA GLU A 178 7.77 17.85 -8.86
C GLU A 178 8.84 17.13 -8.04
N VAL A 179 8.45 16.11 -7.27
CA VAL A 179 9.35 15.36 -6.38
C VAL A 179 10.31 14.46 -7.17
N GLY A 180 9.82 13.81 -8.24
CA GLY A 180 10.58 12.82 -9.01
C GLY A 180 11.85 13.37 -9.65
N PRO A 181 11.77 14.46 -10.44
CA PRO A 181 12.96 15.08 -11.05
C PRO A 181 13.99 15.53 -10.00
N LEU A 182 13.54 16.03 -8.84
CA LEU A 182 14.43 16.39 -7.74
C LEU A 182 15.17 15.17 -7.20
N CYS A 183 14.46 14.06 -6.95
CA CYS A 183 15.08 12.83 -6.49
C CYS A 183 16.13 12.29 -7.47
N ASN A 184 15.80 12.28 -8.77
CA ASN A 184 16.73 11.80 -9.79
C ASN A 184 17.96 12.71 -9.93
N LYS A 185 17.77 14.04 -9.87
CA LYS A 185 18.88 15.02 -9.91
C LYS A 185 19.84 14.84 -8.73
N GLU A 186 19.32 14.59 -7.55
CA GLU A 186 20.08 14.45 -6.31
C GLU A 186 20.54 13.00 -6.04
N ASP A 187 20.28 12.07 -6.99
CA ASP A 187 20.58 10.64 -6.92
C ASP A 187 20.05 10.00 -5.62
N MET A 188 18.80 10.35 -5.26
CA MET A 188 18.05 9.78 -4.16
C MET A 188 17.07 8.73 -4.67
N TRP A 189 16.96 7.61 -3.96
CA TRP A 189 15.96 6.58 -4.24
C TRP A 189 14.56 7.13 -3.97
N LEU A 190 13.70 7.13 -4.98
CA LEU A 190 12.28 7.47 -4.81
C LEU A 190 11.45 6.19 -4.64
N HIS A 191 10.87 6.02 -3.46
CA HIS A 191 9.88 4.98 -3.17
C HIS A 191 8.48 5.57 -3.17
N ILE A 192 7.56 4.97 -3.93
CA ILE A 192 6.16 5.38 -3.94
C ILE A 192 5.35 4.42 -3.08
N ASP A 193 4.79 4.95 -2.00
CA ASP A 193 3.81 4.26 -1.16
C ASP A 193 2.39 4.57 -1.65
N ALA A 194 1.86 3.66 -2.46
CA ALA A 194 0.47 3.67 -2.92
C ALA A 194 -0.36 2.58 -2.22
N ALA A 195 -0.08 2.30 -0.95
CA ALA A 195 -0.65 1.18 -0.21
C ALA A 195 -2.18 1.10 -0.31
N TYR A 196 -2.87 2.24 -0.33
CA TYR A 196 -4.32 2.33 -0.51
C TYR A 196 -4.69 2.63 -1.97
N ALA A 197 -4.23 3.76 -2.51
CA ALA A 197 -4.66 4.25 -3.81
C ALA A 197 -4.20 3.39 -4.99
N GLY A 198 -3.15 2.58 -4.82
CA GLY A 198 -2.65 1.69 -5.86
C GLY A 198 -3.70 0.74 -6.43
N SER A 199 -4.70 0.36 -5.62
CA SER A 199 -5.84 -0.45 -6.09
C SER A 199 -6.74 0.28 -7.09
N ALA A 200 -6.83 1.62 -7.00
CA ALA A 200 -7.67 2.41 -7.89
C ALA A 200 -7.11 2.49 -9.33
N PHE A 201 -5.81 2.28 -9.50
CA PHE A 201 -5.16 2.42 -10.82
C PHE A 201 -5.51 1.27 -11.80
N ILE A 202 -6.24 0.27 -11.37
CA ILE A 202 -6.91 -0.67 -12.27
C ILE A 202 -7.94 0.06 -13.16
N CYS A 203 -8.50 1.18 -12.69
CA CYS A 203 -9.44 2.05 -13.39
C CYS A 203 -8.64 3.10 -14.20
N PRO A 204 -8.79 3.18 -15.53
CA PRO A 204 -8.04 4.11 -16.37
C PRO A 204 -8.18 5.58 -15.96
N GLU A 205 -9.36 5.97 -15.48
CA GLU A 205 -9.68 7.34 -15.08
C GLU A 205 -8.90 7.85 -13.87
N PHE A 206 -8.35 6.94 -13.04
CA PHE A 206 -7.52 7.31 -11.89
C PHE A 206 -6.01 7.26 -12.19
N ARG A 207 -5.60 6.77 -13.35
CA ARG A 207 -4.18 6.69 -13.74
C ARG A 207 -3.47 8.05 -13.90
N PRO A 208 -4.15 9.16 -14.22
CA PRO A 208 -3.51 10.47 -14.16
C PRO A 208 -2.84 10.79 -12.80
N LEU A 209 -3.34 10.21 -11.70
CA LEU A 209 -2.72 10.34 -10.37
C LEU A 209 -1.35 9.63 -10.25
N LEU A 210 -0.96 8.83 -11.26
CA LEU A 210 0.36 8.18 -11.36
C LEU A 210 1.36 8.98 -12.19
N HIS A 211 1.01 10.12 -12.76
CA HIS A 211 1.94 10.89 -13.59
C HIS A 211 3.21 11.21 -12.81
N GLY A 212 4.37 10.86 -13.36
CA GLY A 212 5.68 10.95 -12.69
C GLY A 212 6.13 9.63 -12.04
N VAL A 213 5.36 8.53 -12.14
CA VAL A 213 5.76 7.22 -11.60
C VAL A 213 7.03 6.68 -12.25
N GLU A 214 7.37 7.10 -13.46
CA GLU A 214 8.59 6.73 -14.18
C GLU A 214 9.88 7.18 -13.49
N PHE A 215 9.81 8.19 -12.62
CA PHE A 215 10.94 8.64 -11.80
C PHE A 215 11.24 7.70 -10.63
N ALA A 216 10.30 6.83 -10.25
CA ALA A 216 10.43 5.99 -9.07
C ALA A 216 11.45 4.86 -9.26
N ASP A 217 12.18 4.54 -8.20
CA ASP A 217 13.02 3.34 -8.09
C ASP A 217 12.22 2.14 -7.57
N SER A 218 11.18 2.39 -6.76
CA SER A 218 10.27 1.35 -6.27
C SER A 218 8.86 1.89 -6.02
N PHE A 219 7.89 0.99 -6.15
CA PHE A 219 6.46 1.26 -5.96
C PHE A 219 5.81 0.10 -5.22
N ASN A 220 4.93 0.38 -4.26
CA ASN A 220 4.12 -0.67 -3.65
C ASN A 220 2.65 -0.29 -3.53
N PHE A 221 1.79 -1.32 -3.55
CA PHE A 221 0.39 -1.18 -3.12
C PHE A 221 -0.09 -2.42 -2.36
N ASN A 222 -1.19 -2.27 -1.64
CA ASN A 222 -1.75 -3.35 -0.82
C ASN A 222 -3.07 -3.86 -1.39
N PRO A 223 -3.09 -4.97 -2.14
CA PRO A 223 -4.32 -5.62 -2.57
C PRO A 223 -5.28 -5.93 -1.40
N HIS A 224 -4.73 -6.18 -0.19
CA HIS A 224 -5.53 -6.45 1.00
C HIS A 224 -6.26 -5.23 1.59
N LYS A 225 -5.90 -4.00 1.17
CA LYS A 225 -6.60 -2.80 1.63
C LYS A 225 -7.87 -2.53 0.81
N TRP A 226 -7.75 -2.55 -0.52
CA TRP A 226 -8.87 -2.12 -1.37
C TRP A 226 -9.00 -2.89 -2.70
N LEU A 227 -8.52 -4.13 -2.76
CA LEU A 227 -8.67 -4.99 -3.94
C LEU A 227 -9.20 -6.39 -3.60
N LEU A 228 -10.05 -6.49 -2.57
CA LEU A 228 -10.76 -7.71 -2.16
C LEU A 228 -9.86 -8.90 -1.76
N VAL A 229 -8.57 -8.69 -1.60
CA VAL A 229 -7.63 -9.71 -1.16
C VAL A 229 -7.57 -9.72 0.37
N ASN A 230 -7.69 -10.91 0.97
CA ASN A 230 -7.58 -11.05 2.42
C ASN A 230 -6.22 -10.59 2.95
N PHE A 231 -6.22 -9.97 4.13
CA PHE A 231 -5.01 -9.58 4.85
C PHE A 231 -4.13 -10.82 5.11
N ASP A 232 -2.80 -10.80 4.93
CA ASP A 232 -2.00 -9.69 4.46
C ASP A 232 -1.51 -9.97 3.04
N CYS A 233 -1.45 -8.95 2.19
CA CYS A 233 -0.89 -9.01 0.85
C CYS A 233 -0.45 -7.62 0.39
N SER A 234 0.81 -7.48 0.03
CA SER A 234 1.35 -6.29 -0.62
C SER A 234 2.12 -6.70 -1.86
N ALA A 235 2.00 -5.94 -2.93
CA ALA A 235 2.77 -6.10 -4.14
C ALA A 235 3.77 -4.94 -4.25
N MET A 236 5.00 -5.24 -4.61
CA MET A 236 6.08 -4.27 -4.76
C MET A 236 6.80 -4.47 -6.09
N TRP A 237 7.08 -3.39 -6.77
CA TRP A 237 7.92 -3.33 -7.96
C TRP A 237 9.19 -2.54 -7.66
N VAL A 238 10.26 -2.91 -8.31
CA VAL A 238 11.54 -2.23 -8.24
C VAL A 238 12.08 -2.03 -9.67
N LYS A 239 12.60 -0.85 -9.97
CA LYS A 239 13.11 -0.49 -11.29
C LYS A 239 14.31 -1.36 -11.68
N ASN A 240 15.22 -1.58 -10.75
CA ASN A 240 16.39 -2.42 -10.93
C ASN A 240 16.47 -3.50 -9.85
N ARG A 241 16.24 -4.77 -10.25
CA ARG A 241 16.28 -5.91 -9.32
C ARG A 241 17.64 -6.10 -8.65
N THR A 242 18.75 -5.72 -9.30
CA THR A 242 20.09 -5.92 -8.74
C THR A 242 20.37 -5.02 -7.54
N ASP A 243 19.76 -3.82 -7.50
CA ASP A 243 19.84 -2.92 -6.36
C ASP A 243 19.14 -3.52 -5.14
N LEU A 244 18.00 -4.19 -5.37
CA LEU A 244 17.25 -4.88 -4.32
C LEU A 244 17.98 -6.15 -3.85
N THR A 245 18.31 -7.05 -4.77
CA THR A 245 18.97 -8.32 -4.42
C THR A 245 20.36 -8.09 -3.81
N GLY A 246 21.03 -7.04 -4.21
CA GLY A 246 22.30 -6.63 -3.62
C GLY A 246 22.26 -6.38 -2.12
N ALA A 247 21.11 -5.98 -1.57
CA ALA A 247 20.96 -5.72 -0.13
C ALA A 247 20.73 -6.98 0.70
N PHE A 248 20.16 -8.04 0.09
CA PHE A 248 19.69 -9.23 0.81
C PHE A 248 20.37 -10.52 0.37
N LYS A 249 21.26 -10.46 -0.63
CA LYS A 249 21.91 -11.67 -1.17
C LYS A 249 22.80 -12.34 -0.11
N MET A 250 22.48 -13.60 0.18
CA MET A 250 23.31 -14.52 0.97
C MET A 250 23.34 -15.87 0.26
N ASP A 251 24.55 -16.36 -0.03
CA ASP A 251 24.76 -17.59 -0.80
C ASP A 251 25.49 -18.67 0.04
N PRO A 252 24.88 -19.16 1.15
CA PRO A 252 25.46 -20.25 1.90
C PRO A 252 25.44 -21.54 1.06
N VAL A 253 26.44 -22.38 1.22
CA VAL A 253 26.66 -23.58 0.39
C VAL A 253 25.45 -24.52 0.37
N TYR A 254 24.73 -24.67 1.51
CA TYR A 254 23.57 -25.56 1.63
C TYR A 254 22.31 -25.06 0.92
N LEU A 255 22.30 -23.79 0.43
CA LEU A 255 21.21 -23.22 -0.37
C LEU A 255 21.53 -23.11 -1.86
N LYS A 256 22.75 -23.46 -2.27
CA LYS A 256 23.15 -23.44 -3.69
C LYS A 256 22.51 -24.56 -4.47
N HIS A 257 22.04 -24.26 -5.66
CA HIS A 257 21.53 -25.22 -6.62
C HIS A 257 22.03 -24.90 -8.04
N SER A 258 22.02 -25.92 -8.92
CA SER A 258 22.61 -25.85 -10.26
C SER A 258 22.04 -24.75 -11.17
N HIS A 259 20.82 -24.28 -10.90
CA HIS A 259 20.17 -23.26 -11.71
C HIS A 259 20.36 -21.82 -11.19
N GLN A 260 21.01 -21.63 -10.04
CA GLN A 260 21.18 -20.31 -9.41
C GLN A 260 21.98 -19.35 -10.29
N ASP A 261 23.03 -19.86 -10.94
CA ASP A 261 23.94 -19.06 -11.76
C ASP A 261 23.48 -18.90 -13.22
N SER A 262 22.44 -19.64 -13.64
CA SER A 262 21.90 -19.59 -15.01
C SER A 262 21.22 -18.26 -15.37
N GLY A 263 20.81 -17.45 -14.35
CA GLY A 263 20.01 -16.24 -14.54
C GLY A 263 18.56 -16.50 -14.98
N LEU A 264 18.18 -17.76 -15.18
CA LEU A 264 16.84 -18.18 -15.64
C LEU A 264 15.83 -18.20 -14.51
N ILE A 265 16.29 -18.41 -13.27
CA ILE A 265 15.44 -18.44 -12.08
C ILE A 265 15.63 -17.17 -11.26
N THR A 266 14.53 -16.55 -10.87
CA THR A 266 14.53 -15.47 -9.89
C THR A 266 14.48 -16.07 -8.50
N ASP A 267 15.55 -15.93 -7.73
CA ASP A 267 15.57 -16.38 -6.33
C ASP A 267 14.98 -15.31 -5.43
N TYR A 268 13.72 -15.47 -5.06
CA TYR A 268 12.98 -14.51 -4.23
C TYR A 268 13.46 -14.44 -2.78
N ARG A 269 14.33 -15.35 -2.30
CA ARG A 269 14.98 -15.24 -0.99
C ARG A 269 15.78 -13.93 -0.86
N HIS A 270 16.33 -13.47 -1.98
CA HIS A 270 17.13 -12.24 -2.04
C HIS A 270 16.31 -10.96 -2.25
N TRP A 271 14.97 -11.07 -2.28
CA TRP A 271 14.05 -9.94 -2.51
C TRP A 271 13.32 -9.48 -1.25
N GLN A 272 13.61 -10.08 -0.11
CA GLN A 272 12.83 -9.95 1.11
C GLN A 272 13.68 -10.16 2.36
N LEU A 273 13.15 -9.80 3.53
CA LEU A 273 13.82 -9.98 4.82
C LEU A 273 13.95 -11.48 5.20
N PRO A 274 12.87 -12.27 5.25
CA PRO A 274 12.97 -13.70 5.56
C PRO A 274 13.34 -14.51 4.33
N LEU A 275 13.98 -15.67 4.54
CA LEU A 275 14.32 -16.60 3.46
C LEU A 275 13.08 -17.27 2.83
N GLY A 276 12.05 -17.56 3.63
CA GLY A 276 10.81 -18.18 3.19
C GLY A 276 9.57 -17.38 3.61
N ARG A 277 8.49 -17.54 2.83
CA ARG A 277 7.20 -16.92 3.09
C ARG A 277 6.06 -17.86 2.74
N ARG A 278 4.88 -17.59 3.33
CA ARG A 278 3.65 -18.20 2.87
C ARG A 278 3.26 -17.69 1.48
N PHE A 279 2.47 -18.48 0.76
CA PHE A 279 2.08 -18.28 -0.62
C PHE A 279 0.99 -17.19 -0.79
N ARG A 280 1.35 -15.91 -0.60
CA ARG A 280 0.38 -14.80 -0.62
C ARG A 280 -0.19 -14.49 -2.01
N SER A 281 0.56 -14.75 -3.07
CA SER A 281 0.10 -14.50 -4.43
C SER A 281 -1.08 -15.40 -4.84
N LEU A 282 -1.25 -16.57 -4.23
CA LEU A 282 -2.37 -17.46 -4.50
C LEU A 282 -3.72 -16.77 -4.28
N LYS A 283 -3.92 -16.11 -3.14
CA LYS A 283 -5.17 -15.42 -2.85
C LYS A 283 -5.40 -14.21 -3.77
N MET A 284 -4.35 -13.52 -4.20
CA MET A 284 -4.42 -12.43 -5.16
C MET A 284 -4.83 -12.95 -6.54
N TRP A 285 -4.25 -14.07 -6.98
CA TRP A 285 -4.61 -14.74 -8.23
C TRP A 285 -6.08 -15.17 -8.24
N PHE A 286 -6.60 -15.77 -7.14
CA PHE A 286 -8.02 -16.10 -7.02
C PHE A 286 -8.92 -14.89 -7.18
N VAL A 287 -8.60 -13.79 -6.51
CA VAL A 287 -9.39 -12.56 -6.61
C VAL A 287 -9.42 -12.06 -8.06
N PHE A 288 -8.26 -12.01 -8.73
CA PHE A 288 -8.18 -11.54 -10.10
C PHE A 288 -8.98 -12.43 -11.07
N ARG A 289 -8.89 -13.76 -10.89
CA ARG A 289 -9.64 -14.71 -11.73
C ARG A 289 -11.15 -14.68 -11.44
N MET A 290 -11.55 -14.55 -10.18
CA MET A 290 -12.97 -14.55 -9.79
C MET A 290 -13.71 -13.27 -10.13
N TYR A 291 -13.06 -12.13 -10.08
CA TYR A 291 -13.72 -10.85 -10.34
C TYR A 291 -13.41 -10.28 -11.72
N GLY A 292 -12.30 -10.66 -12.32
CA GLY A 292 -11.80 -10.05 -13.56
C GLY A 292 -11.48 -8.56 -13.38
N VAL A 293 -10.89 -7.96 -14.39
CA VAL A 293 -10.59 -6.51 -14.39
C VAL A 293 -11.87 -5.68 -14.27
N LYS A 294 -12.89 -6.00 -15.05
CA LYS A 294 -14.16 -5.25 -15.06
C LYS A 294 -14.89 -5.31 -13.71
N GLY A 295 -14.92 -6.47 -13.05
CA GLY A 295 -15.53 -6.61 -11.74
C GLY A 295 -14.81 -5.80 -10.66
N LEU A 296 -13.48 -5.80 -10.68
CA LEU A 296 -12.67 -4.99 -9.75
C LEU A 296 -12.82 -3.49 -10.04
N GLN A 297 -12.86 -3.09 -11.29
CA GLN A 297 -13.12 -1.70 -11.68
C GLN A 297 -14.51 -1.23 -11.20
N ALA A 298 -15.54 -2.04 -11.40
CA ALA A 298 -16.89 -1.72 -10.94
C ALA A 298 -16.95 -1.57 -9.41
N TYR A 299 -16.26 -2.45 -8.69
CA TYR A 299 -16.14 -2.38 -7.23
C TYR A 299 -15.48 -1.06 -6.77
N ILE A 300 -14.35 -0.67 -7.37
CA ILE A 300 -13.64 0.58 -7.04
C ILE A 300 -14.51 1.79 -7.36
N ARG A 301 -15.11 1.86 -8.56
CA ARG A 301 -15.99 2.96 -8.99
C ARG A 301 -17.18 3.14 -8.07
N LYS A 302 -17.82 2.03 -7.66
CA LYS A 302 -18.92 2.06 -6.70
C LYS A 302 -18.50 2.72 -5.38
N HIS A 303 -17.34 2.37 -4.84
CA HIS A 303 -16.85 2.96 -3.59
C HIS A 303 -16.56 4.46 -3.72
N VAL A 304 -15.98 4.88 -4.85
CA VAL A 304 -15.77 6.32 -5.13
C VAL A 304 -17.09 7.05 -5.25
N GLN A 305 -18.07 6.47 -5.96
CA GLN A 305 -19.41 7.06 -6.07
C GLN A 305 -20.08 7.21 -4.71
N LEU A 306 -20.01 6.19 -3.85
CA LEU A 306 -20.59 6.24 -2.50
C LEU A 306 -19.88 7.26 -1.59
N SER A 307 -18.58 7.49 -1.76
CA SER A 307 -17.89 8.55 -1.02
C SER A 307 -18.34 9.93 -1.45
N HIS A 308 -18.57 10.19 -2.73
CA HIS A 308 -19.15 11.45 -3.21
C HIS A 308 -20.62 11.63 -2.79
N GLU A 309 -21.38 10.55 -2.68
CA GLU A 309 -22.72 10.58 -2.10
C GLU A 309 -22.66 11.05 -0.63
N PHE A 310 -21.76 10.46 0.18
CA PHE A 310 -21.57 10.88 1.56
C PHE A 310 -21.07 12.32 1.68
N GLU A 311 -20.11 12.72 0.84
CA GLU A 311 -19.65 14.12 0.74
C GLU A 311 -20.80 15.09 0.49
N SER A 312 -21.70 14.75 -0.43
CA SER A 312 -22.88 15.55 -0.75
C SER A 312 -23.82 15.68 0.45
N LEU A 313 -24.07 14.58 1.18
CA LEU A 313 -24.90 14.59 2.37
C LEU A 313 -24.31 15.47 3.48
N VAL A 314 -23.00 15.36 3.73
CA VAL A 314 -22.31 16.21 4.71
C VAL A 314 -22.36 17.67 4.32
N SER A 315 -22.14 18.00 3.04
CA SER A 315 -22.10 19.39 2.54
C SER A 315 -23.45 20.09 2.59
N GLN A 316 -24.56 19.35 2.61
CA GLN A 316 -25.90 19.89 2.75
C GLN A 316 -26.24 20.29 4.19
N ASP A 317 -25.49 19.84 5.19
CA ASP A 317 -25.70 20.20 6.58
C ASP A 317 -24.73 21.32 7.02
N PRO A 318 -25.21 22.54 7.27
CA PRO A 318 -24.35 23.68 7.56
C PRO A 318 -23.54 23.56 8.85
N ARG A 319 -23.88 22.60 9.72
CA ARG A 319 -23.14 22.33 10.96
C ARG A 319 -21.78 21.65 10.69
N PHE A 320 -21.61 21.01 9.55
CA PHE A 320 -20.42 20.25 9.21
C PHE A 320 -19.54 20.96 8.19
N GLU A 321 -18.32 20.52 8.07
CA GLU A 321 -17.37 20.90 7.02
C GLU A 321 -16.61 19.66 6.50
N ILE A 322 -16.30 19.66 5.20
CA ILE A 322 -15.36 18.72 4.57
C ILE A 322 -13.95 19.29 4.77
N CYS A 323 -13.03 18.44 5.25
CA CYS A 323 -11.68 18.86 5.67
C CYS A 323 -10.59 18.61 4.64
N ALA A 324 -10.86 17.79 3.64
CA ALA A 324 -9.94 17.47 2.55
C ALA A 324 -10.72 17.11 1.29
N GLN A 325 -10.10 17.28 0.13
CA GLN A 325 -10.70 16.91 -1.15
C GLN A 325 -11.03 15.41 -1.17
N VAL A 326 -12.24 15.06 -1.59
CA VAL A 326 -12.65 13.67 -1.78
C VAL A 326 -12.22 13.20 -3.16
N VAL A 327 -11.21 12.33 -3.21
CA VAL A 327 -10.64 11.83 -4.48
C VAL A 327 -11.03 10.38 -4.73
N LEU A 328 -10.96 9.54 -3.69
CA LEU A 328 -11.26 8.11 -3.73
C LEU A 328 -12.33 7.75 -2.68
N GLY A 329 -12.23 6.57 -2.05
CA GLY A 329 -13.23 6.05 -1.12
C GLY A 329 -13.12 6.54 0.33
N LEU A 330 -12.58 7.74 0.59
CA LEU A 330 -12.41 8.32 1.93
C LEU A 330 -12.95 9.75 1.97
N VAL A 331 -13.80 10.03 2.97
CA VAL A 331 -14.31 11.38 3.25
C VAL A 331 -13.85 11.81 4.64
N CYS A 332 -13.14 12.94 4.69
CA CYS A 332 -12.68 13.58 5.91
C CYS A 332 -13.60 14.75 6.25
N PHE A 333 -14.29 14.68 7.38
CA PHE A 333 -15.29 15.66 7.78
C PHE A 333 -15.28 15.91 9.28
N ARG A 334 -15.92 17.00 9.71
CA ARG A 334 -16.08 17.33 11.12
C ARG A 334 -17.27 18.26 11.36
N LEU A 335 -17.74 18.32 12.60
CA LEU A 335 -18.57 19.45 13.05
C LEU A 335 -17.73 20.73 13.08
N LYS A 336 -18.31 21.85 12.65
CA LYS A 336 -17.73 23.19 12.84
C LYS A 336 -17.71 23.49 14.34
N GLY A 337 -16.53 23.82 14.87
CA GLY A 337 -16.36 24.07 16.30
C GLY A 337 -15.04 23.51 16.84
N SER A 338 -15.00 23.22 18.12
CA SER A 338 -13.79 22.77 18.80
C SER A 338 -13.39 21.31 18.47
N ASN A 339 -12.14 20.96 18.73
CA ASN A 339 -11.69 19.57 18.65
C ASN A 339 -12.41 18.70 19.68
N LYS A 340 -12.64 19.21 20.90
CA LYS A 340 -13.37 18.51 21.96
C LYS A 340 -14.78 18.12 21.53
N LEU A 341 -15.50 19.00 20.82
CA LEU A 341 -16.82 18.71 20.26
C LEU A 341 -16.76 17.51 19.31
N ASN A 342 -15.76 17.45 18.46
CA ASN A 342 -15.56 16.36 17.50
C ASN A 342 -15.10 15.04 18.15
N GLU A 343 -14.28 15.13 19.19
CA GLU A 343 -13.92 13.97 20.03
C GLU A 343 -15.17 13.39 20.72
N ALA A 344 -16.03 14.24 21.30
CA ALA A 344 -17.28 13.83 21.92
C ALA A 344 -18.23 13.19 20.89
N LEU A 345 -18.35 13.78 19.69
CA LEU A 345 -19.13 13.16 18.61
C LEU A 345 -18.62 11.79 18.24
N LEU A 346 -17.33 11.63 18.00
CA LEU A 346 -16.72 10.34 17.67
C LEU A 346 -16.96 9.30 18.76
N GLN A 347 -16.78 9.68 20.02
CA GLN A 347 -17.03 8.80 21.15
C GLN A 347 -18.48 8.30 21.18
N ARG A 348 -19.46 9.19 20.97
CA ARG A 348 -20.88 8.80 20.90
C ARG A 348 -21.18 7.89 19.72
N ILE A 349 -20.63 8.19 18.54
CA ILE A 349 -20.79 7.35 17.35
C ILE A 349 -20.28 5.93 17.62
N ASN A 350 -19.05 5.79 18.12
CA ASN A 350 -18.45 4.48 18.35
C ASN A 350 -19.12 3.73 19.52
N SER A 351 -19.57 4.44 20.57
CA SER A 351 -20.29 3.85 21.69
C SER A 351 -21.67 3.34 21.31
N ALA A 352 -22.33 3.92 20.32
CA ALA A 352 -23.62 3.47 19.81
C ALA A 352 -23.53 2.15 19.02
N LYS A 353 -22.33 1.70 18.63
CA LYS A 353 -22.04 0.41 17.96
C LYS A 353 -22.82 0.15 16.65
N LYS A 354 -23.39 1.19 16.03
CA LYS A 354 -24.05 1.09 14.72
C LYS A 354 -23.08 1.24 13.56
N ILE A 355 -22.14 2.16 13.69
CA ILE A 355 -21.02 2.38 12.79
C ILE A 355 -19.76 2.61 13.61
N HIS A 356 -18.60 2.44 12.99
CA HIS A 356 -17.29 2.70 13.61
C HIS A 356 -16.48 3.64 12.74
N LEU A 357 -16.05 4.76 13.29
CA LEU A 357 -15.18 5.73 12.64
C LEU A 357 -13.83 5.80 13.34
N VAL A 358 -12.81 6.14 12.58
CA VAL A 358 -11.44 6.35 13.07
C VAL A 358 -11.06 7.80 12.81
N PRO A 359 -10.51 8.53 13.80
CA PRO A 359 -10.12 9.91 13.61
C PRO A 359 -8.76 10.05 12.93
N CYS A 360 -8.44 11.26 12.51
CA CYS A 360 -7.08 11.72 12.25
C CYS A 360 -6.93 13.18 12.70
N HIS A 361 -5.69 13.65 12.73
CA HIS A 361 -5.39 15.08 12.81
C HIS A 361 -4.95 15.57 11.43
N LEU A 362 -5.60 16.60 10.94
CA LEU A 362 -5.16 17.37 9.79
C LEU A 362 -4.69 18.72 10.30
N ARG A 363 -3.36 18.83 10.48
CA ARG A 363 -2.71 19.91 11.24
C ARG A 363 -3.26 19.95 12.69
N ASP A 364 -3.86 21.05 13.10
CA ASP A 364 -4.46 21.28 14.40
C ASP A 364 -5.91 20.80 14.56
N LYS A 365 -6.54 20.35 13.46
CA LYS A 365 -7.93 19.92 13.46
C LYS A 365 -8.08 18.42 13.72
N PHE A 366 -8.92 18.08 14.70
CA PHE A 366 -9.42 16.73 14.88
C PHE A 366 -10.53 16.45 13.86
N VAL A 367 -10.35 15.41 13.04
CA VAL A 367 -11.19 15.10 11.87
C VAL A 367 -11.69 13.67 11.95
N LEU A 368 -12.95 13.45 11.61
CA LEU A 368 -13.56 12.13 11.48
C LEU A 368 -13.36 11.62 10.05
N ARG A 369 -13.05 10.32 9.94
CA ARG A 369 -12.79 9.67 8.65
C ARG A 369 -13.89 8.66 8.35
N PHE A 370 -14.63 8.88 7.26
CA PHE A 370 -15.60 7.93 6.72
C PHE A 370 -14.98 7.20 5.54
N ALA A 371 -14.58 5.96 5.74
CA ALA A 371 -13.94 5.13 4.73
C ALA A 371 -14.92 4.10 4.18
N ILE A 372 -15.15 4.13 2.88
CA ILE A 372 -15.94 3.13 2.16
C ILE A 372 -15.05 1.92 1.89
N CYS A 373 -15.28 0.80 2.56
CA CYS A 373 -14.38 -0.35 2.49
C CYS A 373 -15.08 -1.72 2.41
N SER A 374 -16.37 -1.82 2.70
CA SER A 374 -17.09 -3.10 2.63
C SER A 374 -17.51 -3.43 1.20
N ARG A 375 -17.27 -4.68 0.77
CA ARG A 375 -17.70 -5.17 -0.55
C ARG A 375 -19.21 -5.02 -0.79
N THR A 376 -19.99 -5.14 0.26
CA THR A 376 -21.46 -5.16 0.20
C THR A 376 -22.11 -3.81 0.54
N VAL A 377 -21.32 -2.75 0.69
CA VAL A 377 -21.86 -1.41 0.98
C VAL A 377 -22.70 -0.91 -0.19
N GLU A 378 -23.84 -0.30 0.13
CA GLU A 378 -24.80 0.31 -0.82
C GLU A 378 -25.17 1.71 -0.36
N SER A 379 -25.81 2.49 -1.22
CA SER A 379 -26.29 3.85 -0.92
C SER A 379 -27.14 3.91 0.34
N SER A 380 -28.03 2.94 0.57
CA SER A 380 -28.83 2.85 1.79
C SER A 380 -28.00 2.79 3.07
N HIS A 381 -26.85 2.11 3.05
CA HIS A 381 -25.94 2.05 4.21
C HIS A 381 -25.24 3.40 4.46
N VAL A 382 -24.91 4.12 3.40
CA VAL A 382 -24.32 5.48 3.49
C VAL A 382 -25.33 6.45 4.08
N GLN A 383 -26.59 6.39 3.64
CA GLN A 383 -27.69 7.23 4.15
C GLN A 383 -27.98 6.94 5.63
N LEU A 384 -28.10 5.66 6.01
CA LEU A 384 -28.29 5.25 7.42
C LEU A 384 -27.14 5.72 8.31
N ALA A 385 -25.90 5.61 7.84
CA ALA A 385 -24.74 6.09 8.58
C ALA A 385 -24.80 7.60 8.77
N TRP A 386 -25.16 8.36 7.73
CA TRP A 386 -25.29 9.80 7.81
C TRP A 386 -26.41 10.25 8.74
N GLU A 387 -27.58 9.64 8.66
CA GLU A 387 -28.71 9.93 9.58
C GLU A 387 -28.28 9.73 11.03
N HIS A 388 -27.62 8.60 11.33
CA HIS A 388 -27.12 8.33 12.67
C HIS A 388 -26.09 9.36 13.15
N ILE A 389 -25.15 9.75 12.30
CA ILE A 389 -24.16 10.79 12.64
C ILE A 389 -24.87 12.12 12.92
N ARG A 390 -25.84 12.50 12.09
CA ARG A 390 -26.59 13.76 12.21
C ARG A 390 -27.41 13.85 13.49
N GLU A 391 -28.04 12.74 13.90
CA GLU A 391 -28.78 12.64 15.17
C GLU A 391 -27.85 12.82 16.37
N LEU A 392 -26.72 12.10 16.40
CA LEU A 392 -25.76 12.18 17.49
C LEU A 392 -25.08 13.56 17.56
N ALA A 393 -24.84 14.19 16.42
CA ALA A 393 -24.33 15.54 16.36
C ALA A 393 -25.30 16.55 16.99
N ALA A 394 -26.61 16.42 16.75
CA ALA A 394 -27.62 17.27 17.40
C ALA A 394 -27.58 17.11 18.92
N ALA A 395 -27.48 15.88 19.42
CA ALA A 395 -27.39 15.60 20.85
C ALA A 395 -26.10 16.15 21.51
N VAL A 396 -24.97 16.12 20.79
CA VAL A 396 -23.70 16.71 21.30
C VAL A 396 -23.80 18.23 21.36
N LEU A 397 -24.34 18.86 20.32
CA LEU A 397 -24.50 20.33 20.25
C LEU A 397 -25.51 20.85 21.29
N SER A 398 -26.53 20.09 21.66
CA SER A 398 -27.46 20.47 22.73
C SER A 398 -26.77 20.41 24.09
N ALA A 399 -25.99 19.38 24.36
CA ALA A 399 -25.25 19.23 25.62
C ALA A 399 -24.13 20.26 25.84
N GLU A 400 -23.62 20.91 24.77
CA GLU A 400 -22.63 22.00 24.86
C GLU A 400 -23.29 23.36 25.20
N ARG A 401 -24.60 23.47 25.04
CA ARG A 401 -25.37 24.72 25.33
C ARG A 401 -25.91 24.80 26.74
N GLU A 402 -25.98 23.65 27.44
CA GLU A 402 -26.34 23.52 28.85
C GLU A 402 -25.08 23.68 29.72
#